data_6af8e32eb0df3ccc63b1c6ff10f0cee4
#
_entry.id   6af8e32eb0df3ccc63b1c6ff10f0cee4
#
_cell.length_a   1.000
_cell.length_b   1.000
_cell.length_c   1.000
_cell.angle_alpha   90.00
_cell.angle_beta   90.00
_cell.angle_gamma   90.00
#
_symmetry.space_group_name_H-M   'P 1'
#
loop_
_entity.id
_entity.type
_entity.pdbx_description
1 polymer ?
#
loop_
_entity_poly.entity_id
_entity_poly.type
_entity_poly.pdbx_seq_one_letter_code
_entity_poly.pdbx_strand_id
1 'polypeptide(L)'
;MGVPVALDLITSGRPITANQALEYGVIDSVISSGELREQAIAFARRVIDEKMPVTRVRDRQDLVETYQGNQEVFDDFRKKNARKFRGFAAPENIIKAVQAAVELPYDEGKRRERELFSELQGSDSANAQRYVFFSERAVNKVPDVAKDTPVRDIGSVGVIGAGLSLIHI
;
A
#
# COMPACT_ATOMS: atom_id res chain seq x y z
N MET A 1 13.64 -1.53 2.40
CA MET A 1 12.90 -2.76 2.74
C MET A 1 13.26 -3.86 1.76
N GLY A 2 13.21 -5.13 2.19
CA GLY A 2 13.46 -6.27 1.31
C GLY A 2 12.25 -6.71 0.49
N VAL A 3 12.48 -7.60 -0.49
CA VAL A 3 11.47 -8.05 -1.46
C VAL A 3 10.21 -8.65 -0.82
N PRO A 4 10.27 -9.55 0.19
CA PRO A 4 9.07 -10.11 0.80
C PRO A 4 8.18 -9.07 1.46
N VAL A 5 8.78 -8.08 2.14
CA VAL A 5 8.05 -6.98 2.78
C VAL A 5 7.41 -6.07 1.74
N ALA A 6 8.13 -5.75 0.65
CA ALA A 6 7.61 -4.96 -0.46
C ALA A 6 6.39 -5.63 -1.11
N LEU A 7 6.49 -6.93 -1.43
CA LEU A 7 5.39 -7.70 -2.01
C LEU A 7 4.15 -7.68 -1.11
N ASP A 8 4.32 -7.91 0.20
CA ASP A 8 3.20 -7.90 1.15
C ASP A 8 2.55 -6.52 1.26
N LEU A 9 3.34 -5.47 1.47
CA LEU A 9 2.81 -4.11 1.67
C LEU A 9 2.12 -3.57 0.41
N ILE A 10 2.73 -3.75 -0.76
CA ILE A 10 2.17 -3.20 -2.00
C ILE A 10 0.89 -3.94 -2.40
N THR A 11 0.85 -5.28 -2.24
CA THR A 11 -0.35 -6.05 -2.61
C THR A 11 -1.47 -5.98 -1.60
N SER A 12 -1.16 -5.74 -0.31
CA SER A 12 -2.18 -5.65 0.74
C SER A 12 -2.73 -4.24 0.93
N GLY A 13 -1.92 -3.21 0.67
CA GLY A 13 -2.25 -1.82 0.97
C GLY A 13 -2.44 -1.54 2.46
N ARG A 14 -2.02 -2.46 3.34
CA ARG A 14 -2.19 -2.29 4.79
C ARG A 14 -1.30 -1.18 5.33
N PRO A 15 -1.78 -0.37 6.27
CA PRO A 15 -0.95 0.59 6.95
C PRO A 15 0.10 -0.12 7.83
N ILE A 16 1.23 0.55 8.03
CA ILE A 16 2.27 0.13 8.96
C ILE A 16 2.50 1.21 10.00
N THR A 17 3.00 0.83 11.18
CA THR A 17 3.36 1.80 12.23
C THR A 17 4.66 2.53 11.87
N ALA A 18 4.90 3.69 12.51
CA ALA A 18 6.16 4.43 12.33
C ALA A 18 7.39 3.58 12.70
N ASN A 19 7.29 2.77 13.77
CA ASN A 19 8.38 1.87 14.16
C ASN A 19 8.65 0.78 13.12
N GLN A 20 7.61 0.20 12.52
CA GLN A 20 7.78 -0.74 11.41
C GLN A 20 8.38 -0.07 10.17
N ALA A 21 7.98 1.17 9.88
CA ALA A 21 8.56 1.92 8.77
C ALA A 21 10.06 2.20 8.98
N LEU A 22 10.48 2.47 10.23
CA LEU A 22 11.88 2.61 10.61
C LEU A 22 12.63 1.28 10.44
N GLU A 23 12.09 0.20 11.00
CA GLU A 23 12.67 -1.15 10.89
C GLU A 23 12.86 -1.58 9.43
N TYR A 24 11.89 -1.29 8.57
CA TYR A 24 11.96 -1.60 7.14
C TYR A 24 12.83 -0.62 6.32
N GLY A 25 13.38 0.42 6.96
CA GLY A 25 14.21 1.42 6.30
C GLY A 25 13.44 2.31 5.32
N VAL A 26 12.15 2.51 5.55
CA VAL A 26 11.29 3.44 4.79
C VAL A 26 11.48 4.88 5.26
N ILE A 27 11.73 5.06 6.56
CA ILE A 27 12.03 6.34 7.21
C ILE A 27 13.32 6.22 8.02
N ASP A 28 13.95 7.35 8.30
CA ASP A 28 15.25 7.40 8.97
C ASP A 28 15.13 7.57 10.51
N SER A 29 14.01 8.11 10.99
CA SER A 29 13.78 8.26 12.42
C SER A 29 12.30 8.37 12.77
N VAL A 30 11.97 8.04 14.04
CA VAL A 30 10.65 8.24 14.61
C VAL A 30 10.75 9.35 15.67
N ILE A 31 9.81 10.26 15.64
CA ILE A 31 9.78 11.45 16.48
C ILE A 31 8.49 11.44 17.33
N SER A 32 8.58 11.92 18.56
CA SER A 32 7.43 12.04 19.45
C SER A 32 6.37 12.99 18.90
N SER A 33 5.10 12.69 19.16
CA SER A 33 3.99 13.52 18.73
C SER A 33 4.09 14.94 19.29
N GLY A 34 3.84 15.94 18.42
CA GLY A 34 3.88 17.36 18.77
C GLY A 34 5.21 18.07 18.51
N GLU A 35 6.31 17.34 18.31
CA GLU A 35 7.66 17.92 18.12
C GLU A 35 8.19 17.80 16.70
N LEU A 36 7.36 17.39 15.75
CA LEU A 36 7.79 17.04 14.38
C LEU A 36 8.59 18.15 13.70
N ARG A 37 8.13 19.40 13.80
CA ARG A 37 8.76 20.53 13.12
C ARG A 37 10.15 20.82 13.66
N GLU A 38 10.28 20.92 14.99
CA GLU A 38 11.53 21.24 15.68
C GLU A 38 12.56 20.13 15.44
N GLN A 39 12.13 18.89 15.57
CA GLN A 39 12.99 17.72 15.36
C GLN A 39 13.39 17.54 13.90
N ALA A 40 12.51 17.82 12.95
CA ALA A 40 12.86 17.80 11.53
C ALA A 40 13.91 18.86 11.17
N ILE A 41 13.80 20.07 11.75
CA ILE A 41 14.79 21.14 11.58
C ILE A 41 16.13 20.73 12.23
N ALA A 42 16.08 20.15 13.42
CA ALA A 42 17.29 19.67 14.11
C ALA A 42 17.98 18.55 13.31
N PHE A 43 17.22 17.62 12.75
CA PHE A 43 17.74 16.57 11.87
C PHE A 43 18.39 17.15 10.62
N ALA A 44 17.72 18.10 9.96
CA ALA A 44 18.27 18.74 8.75
C ALA A 44 19.59 19.49 9.06
N ARG A 45 19.66 20.21 10.18
CA ARG A 45 20.90 20.85 10.63
C ARG A 45 21.99 19.84 10.88
N ARG A 46 21.72 18.75 11.57
CA ARG A 46 22.67 17.66 11.82
C ARG A 46 23.22 17.08 10.51
N VAL A 47 22.38 16.84 9.52
CA VAL A 47 22.79 16.36 8.19
C VAL A 47 23.80 17.30 7.54
N ILE A 48 23.60 18.62 7.67
CA ILE A 48 24.48 19.67 7.11
C ILE A 48 25.79 19.74 7.91
N ASP A 49 25.70 19.84 9.23
CA ASP A 49 26.85 20.08 10.12
C ASP A 49 27.80 18.90 10.16
N GLU A 50 27.25 17.68 10.19
CA GLU A 50 28.02 16.43 10.20
C GLU A 50 28.38 15.96 8.76
N LYS A 51 27.96 16.69 7.73
CA LYS A 51 28.16 16.31 6.32
C LYS A 51 27.75 14.86 6.03
N MET A 52 26.61 14.46 6.59
CA MET A 52 26.12 13.09 6.43
C MET A 52 25.97 12.73 4.95
N PRO A 53 26.39 11.52 4.53
CA PRO A 53 26.26 11.12 3.14
C PRO A 53 24.79 11.06 2.70
N VAL A 54 24.49 11.66 1.56
CA VAL A 54 23.16 11.57 0.94
C VAL A 54 23.10 10.25 0.16
N THR A 55 22.44 9.26 0.73
CA THR A 55 22.20 7.99 0.04
C THR A 55 20.88 8.06 -0.71
N ARG A 56 20.94 8.02 -2.03
CA ARG A 56 19.71 7.95 -2.85
C ARG A 56 19.11 6.56 -2.73
N VAL A 57 17.81 6.47 -2.60
CA VAL A 57 17.10 5.17 -2.53
C VAL A 57 17.41 4.28 -3.74
N ARG A 58 17.55 4.88 -4.94
CA ARG A 58 17.90 4.16 -6.17
C ARG A 58 19.28 3.47 -6.15
N ASP A 59 20.17 3.96 -5.29
CA ASP A 59 21.55 3.45 -5.20
C ASP A 59 21.68 2.39 -4.08
N ARG A 60 20.60 2.12 -3.34
CA ARG A 60 20.56 1.11 -2.27
C ARG A 60 20.17 -0.24 -2.86
N GLN A 61 21.16 -1.11 -3.01
CA GLN A 61 20.98 -2.47 -3.56
C GLN A 61 21.08 -3.56 -2.49
N ASP A 62 21.53 -3.22 -1.30
CA ASP A 62 21.85 -4.13 -0.18
C ASP A 62 20.74 -5.15 0.14
N LEU A 63 19.47 -4.73 0.05
CA LEU A 63 18.32 -5.61 0.34
C LEU A 63 17.65 -6.18 -0.92
N VAL A 64 18.17 -5.90 -2.10
CA VAL A 64 17.61 -6.31 -3.38
C VAL A 64 18.49 -7.35 -4.07
N GLU A 65 19.80 -7.16 -4.06
CA GLU A 65 20.79 -8.04 -4.72
C GLU A 65 20.68 -9.49 -4.25
N THR A 66 20.34 -9.73 -2.98
CA THR A 66 20.14 -11.07 -2.42
C THR A 66 19.02 -11.86 -3.08
N TYR A 67 18.15 -11.19 -3.81
CA TYR A 67 16.99 -11.80 -4.49
C TYR A 67 17.16 -11.90 -6.01
N GLN A 68 18.29 -11.42 -6.56
CA GLN A 68 18.56 -11.55 -7.99
C GLN A 68 18.64 -13.02 -8.40
N GLY A 69 17.94 -13.38 -9.48
CA GLY A 69 17.82 -14.76 -9.95
C GLY A 69 16.97 -15.68 -9.05
N ASN A 70 16.44 -15.19 -7.94
CA ASN A 70 15.61 -15.99 -7.04
C ASN A 70 14.13 -15.93 -7.44
N GLN A 71 13.75 -16.71 -8.45
CA GLN A 71 12.36 -16.81 -8.92
C GLN A 71 11.42 -17.43 -7.87
N GLU A 72 11.94 -18.30 -7.00
CA GLU A 72 11.16 -19.06 -6.02
C GLU A 72 10.39 -18.15 -5.05
N VAL A 73 11.00 -17.05 -4.59
CA VAL A 73 10.34 -16.09 -3.68
C VAL A 73 9.05 -15.50 -4.29
N PHE A 74 9.04 -15.25 -5.58
CA PHE A 74 7.88 -14.72 -6.30
C PHE A 74 6.82 -15.80 -6.54
N ASP A 75 7.23 -17.00 -6.89
CA ASP A 75 6.33 -18.12 -7.15
C ASP A 75 5.65 -18.60 -5.86
N ASP A 76 6.37 -18.65 -4.76
CA ASP A 76 5.80 -18.96 -3.45
C ASP A 76 4.84 -17.86 -2.98
N PHE A 77 5.15 -16.60 -3.23
CA PHE A 77 4.25 -15.50 -2.93
C PHE A 77 2.95 -15.61 -3.74
N ARG A 78 3.02 -15.95 -5.05
CA ARG A 78 1.85 -16.22 -5.90
C ARG A 78 1.01 -17.37 -5.35
N LYS A 79 1.64 -18.51 -5.05
CA LYS A 79 0.95 -19.71 -4.51
C LYS A 79 0.23 -19.39 -3.19
N LYS A 80 0.92 -18.75 -2.25
CA LYS A 80 0.39 -18.39 -0.93
C LYS A 80 -0.84 -17.48 -1.04
N ASN A 81 -0.87 -16.58 -2.01
CA ASN A 81 -1.91 -15.58 -2.17
C ASN A 81 -2.91 -15.88 -3.29
N ALA A 82 -2.82 -17.05 -3.96
CA ALA A 82 -3.61 -17.38 -5.14
C ALA A 82 -5.12 -17.19 -4.95
N ARG A 83 -5.66 -17.59 -3.78
CA ARG A 83 -7.08 -17.41 -3.46
C ARG A 83 -7.46 -15.93 -3.33
N LYS A 84 -6.62 -15.12 -2.67
CA LYS A 84 -6.85 -13.68 -2.45
C LYS A 84 -6.78 -12.88 -3.76
N PHE A 85 -5.89 -13.28 -4.66
CA PHE A 85 -5.62 -12.56 -5.91
C PHE A 85 -6.54 -12.97 -7.06
N ARG A 86 -7.36 -14.00 -6.83
CA ARG A 86 -8.23 -14.54 -7.87
C ARG A 86 -9.17 -13.47 -8.44
N GLY A 87 -9.12 -13.27 -9.76
CA GLY A 87 -9.97 -12.30 -10.47
C GLY A 87 -9.39 -10.88 -10.54
N PHE A 88 -8.22 -10.62 -9.93
CA PHE A 88 -7.56 -9.32 -9.97
C PHE A 88 -6.24 -9.40 -10.76
N ALA A 89 -6.06 -8.49 -11.71
CA ALA A 89 -4.81 -8.37 -12.48
C ALA A 89 -3.72 -7.60 -11.73
N ALA A 90 -4.11 -6.65 -10.87
CA ALA A 90 -3.18 -5.77 -10.16
C ALA A 90 -2.11 -6.51 -9.34
N PRO A 91 -2.43 -7.56 -8.55
CA PRO A 91 -1.40 -8.28 -7.78
C PRO A 91 -0.30 -8.88 -8.65
N GLU A 92 -0.65 -9.44 -9.82
CA GLU A 92 0.36 -10.00 -10.74
C GLU A 92 1.25 -8.91 -11.35
N ASN A 93 0.68 -7.76 -11.72
CA ASN A 93 1.47 -6.65 -12.23
C ASN A 93 2.39 -6.05 -11.13
N ILE A 94 1.94 -6.03 -9.87
CA ILE A 94 2.78 -5.65 -8.72
C ILE A 94 3.96 -6.62 -8.58
N ILE A 95 3.72 -7.92 -8.63
CA ILE A 95 4.78 -8.93 -8.55
C ILE A 95 5.80 -8.72 -9.67
N LYS A 96 5.34 -8.53 -10.91
CA LYS A 96 6.21 -8.25 -12.06
C LYS A 96 7.00 -6.94 -11.90
N ALA A 97 6.41 -5.90 -11.32
CA ALA A 97 7.10 -4.64 -11.06
C ALA A 97 8.20 -4.81 -10.01
N VAL A 98 7.93 -5.58 -8.94
CA VAL A 98 8.96 -5.89 -7.93
C VAL A 98 10.06 -6.79 -8.51
N GLN A 99 9.72 -7.77 -9.36
CA GLN A 99 10.72 -8.56 -10.10
C GLN A 99 11.60 -7.66 -10.98
N ALA A 100 10.99 -6.73 -11.72
CA ALA A 100 11.73 -5.78 -12.54
C ALA A 100 12.69 -4.89 -11.70
N ALA A 101 12.27 -4.50 -10.49
CA ALA A 101 13.13 -3.75 -9.58
C ALA A 101 14.32 -4.56 -9.05
N VAL A 102 14.21 -5.90 -9.01
CA VAL A 102 15.29 -6.82 -8.59
C VAL A 102 16.24 -7.12 -9.73
N GLU A 103 15.71 -7.38 -10.93
CA GLU A 103 16.45 -7.96 -12.04
C GLU A 103 17.01 -6.91 -13.02
N LEU A 104 16.43 -5.72 -13.06
CA LEU A 104 16.78 -4.69 -14.04
C LEU A 104 17.50 -3.51 -13.39
N PRO A 105 18.33 -2.78 -14.16
CA PRO A 105 18.81 -1.46 -13.75
C PRO A 105 17.64 -0.54 -13.39
N TYR A 106 17.83 0.33 -12.41
CA TYR A 106 16.78 1.17 -11.84
C TYR A 106 15.89 1.89 -12.89
N ASP A 107 16.49 2.50 -13.90
CA ASP A 107 15.73 3.26 -14.90
C ASP A 107 14.90 2.35 -15.83
N GLU A 108 15.37 1.12 -16.07
CA GLU A 108 14.64 0.11 -16.81
C GLU A 108 13.50 -0.50 -15.98
N GLY A 109 13.77 -0.83 -14.72
CA GLY A 109 12.77 -1.29 -13.77
C GLY A 109 11.65 -0.27 -13.60
N LYS A 110 11.97 1.01 -13.44
CA LYS A 110 11.00 2.11 -13.36
C LYS A 110 10.18 2.27 -14.64
N ARG A 111 10.77 2.08 -15.82
CA ARG A 111 10.03 2.09 -17.08
C ARG A 111 9.04 0.93 -17.13
N ARG A 112 9.49 -0.26 -16.74
CA ARG A 112 8.64 -1.46 -16.69
C ARG A 112 7.48 -1.31 -15.72
N GLU A 113 7.71 -0.76 -14.54
CA GLU A 113 6.66 -0.43 -13.56
C GLU A 113 5.60 0.50 -14.18
N ARG A 114 6.02 1.55 -14.89
CA ARG A 114 5.11 2.49 -15.52
C ARG A 114 4.25 1.84 -16.62
N GLU A 115 4.81 0.94 -17.42
CA GLU A 115 4.07 0.18 -18.41
C GLU A 115 2.98 -0.67 -17.74
N LEU A 116 3.36 -1.46 -16.73
CA LEU A 116 2.44 -2.32 -15.96
C LEU A 116 1.34 -1.52 -15.26
N PHE A 117 1.68 -0.35 -14.74
CA PHE A 117 0.70 0.56 -14.14
C PHE A 117 -0.27 1.12 -15.18
N SER A 118 0.23 1.55 -16.35
CA SER A 118 -0.60 2.11 -17.41
C SER A 118 -1.59 1.09 -17.97
N GLU A 119 -1.17 -0.17 -18.13
CA GLU A 119 -2.04 -1.28 -18.51
C GLU A 119 -3.24 -1.42 -17.54
N LEU A 120 -2.98 -1.33 -16.23
CA LEU A 120 -4.03 -1.45 -15.21
C LEU A 120 -4.92 -0.22 -15.15
N GLN A 121 -4.34 0.98 -15.21
CA GLN A 121 -5.06 2.24 -15.03
C GLN A 121 -6.17 2.43 -16.05
N GLY A 122 -5.97 1.99 -17.29
CA GLY A 122 -6.95 2.05 -18.39
C GLY A 122 -7.94 0.89 -18.43
N SER A 123 -7.83 -0.09 -17.53
CA SER A 123 -8.65 -1.29 -17.57
C SER A 123 -10.08 -1.07 -17.03
N ASP A 124 -11.03 -1.86 -17.53
CA ASP A 124 -12.41 -1.87 -17.02
C ASP A 124 -12.47 -2.24 -15.55
N SER A 125 -11.59 -3.15 -15.09
CA SER A 125 -11.49 -3.52 -13.67
C SER A 125 -11.12 -2.32 -12.79
N ALA A 126 -10.14 -1.49 -13.20
CA ALA A 126 -9.76 -0.29 -12.46
C ALA A 126 -10.88 0.76 -12.46
N ASN A 127 -11.60 0.90 -13.59
CA ASN A 127 -12.76 1.79 -13.69
C ASN A 127 -13.89 1.33 -12.75
N ALA A 128 -14.19 0.04 -12.74
CA ALA A 128 -15.21 -0.53 -11.86
C ALA A 128 -14.87 -0.36 -10.38
N GLN A 129 -13.61 -0.62 -9.98
CA GLN A 129 -13.18 -0.43 -8.59
C GLN A 129 -13.25 1.04 -8.16
N ARG A 130 -12.85 1.99 -9.02
CA ARG A 130 -13.01 3.42 -8.74
C ARG A 130 -14.47 3.81 -8.59
N TYR A 131 -15.34 3.27 -9.45
CA TYR A 131 -16.78 3.52 -9.36
C TYR A 131 -17.34 3.04 -8.02
N VAL A 132 -17.05 1.80 -7.61
CA VAL A 132 -17.49 1.26 -6.32
C VAL A 132 -16.97 2.11 -5.16
N PHE A 133 -15.69 2.46 -5.16
CA PHE A 133 -15.06 3.28 -4.13
C PHE A 133 -15.76 4.64 -3.93
N PHE A 134 -16.12 5.32 -5.02
CA PHE A 134 -16.85 6.58 -4.94
C PHE A 134 -18.33 6.39 -4.59
N SER A 135 -18.95 5.30 -5.06
CA SER A 135 -20.34 4.97 -4.72
C SER A 135 -20.49 4.69 -3.23
N GLU A 136 -19.62 3.91 -2.61
CA GLU A 136 -19.62 3.64 -1.16
C GLU A 136 -19.52 4.93 -0.34
N ARG A 137 -18.76 5.91 -0.81
CA ARG A 137 -18.68 7.22 -0.15
C ARG A 137 -19.90 8.09 -0.39
N ALA A 138 -20.50 7.99 -1.57
CA ALA A 138 -21.68 8.76 -1.92
C ALA A 138 -22.92 8.31 -1.13
N VAL A 139 -23.12 6.99 -0.95
CA VAL A 139 -24.29 6.47 -0.23
C VAL A 139 -24.32 6.85 1.26
N ASN A 140 -23.17 7.19 1.84
CA ASN A 140 -23.11 7.70 3.20
C ASN A 140 -23.56 9.17 3.34
N LYS A 141 -23.86 9.83 2.22
CA LYS A 141 -24.40 11.20 2.19
C LYS A 141 -25.84 11.13 1.75
N VAL A 142 -26.76 11.22 2.68
CA VAL A 142 -28.20 11.31 2.38
C VAL A 142 -28.50 12.77 2.09
N PRO A 143 -28.87 13.16 0.82
CA PRO A 143 -28.98 14.56 0.42
C PRO A 143 -30.02 15.36 1.24
N ASP A 144 -31.09 14.69 1.64
CA ASP A 144 -32.26 15.32 2.30
C ASP A 144 -32.19 15.24 3.83
N VAL A 145 -31.06 14.76 4.38
CA VAL A 145 -30.85 14.65 5.83
C VAL A 145 -29.68 15.54 6.25
N ALA A 146 -29.97 16.52 7.10
CA ALA A 146 -28.93 17.37 7.67
C ALA A 146 -27.97 16.58 8.55
N LYS A 147 -26.68 16.96 8.57
CA LYS A 147 -25.66 16.23 9.33
C LYS A 147 -25.88 16.21 10.84
N ASP A 148 -26.61 17.18 11.34
CA ASP A 148 -26.99 17.39 12.75
C ASP A 148 -28.38 16.83 13.09
N THR A 149 -28.99 16.08 12.16
CA THR A 149 -30.28 15.42 12.41
C THR A 149 -30.13 14.48 13.61
N PRO A 150 -30.97 14.64 14.66
CA PRO A 150 -30.92 13.80 15.83
C PRO A 150 -31.14 12.32 15.47
N VAL A 151 -30.22 11.46 15.91
CA VAL A 151 -30.34 10.01 15.74
C VAL A 151 -31.28 9.48 16.82
N ARG A 152 -32.22 8.61 16.43
CA ARG A 152 -33.07 7.92 17.41
C ARG A 152 -32.25 6.93 18.22
N ASP A 153 -32.54 6.84 19.51
CA ASP A 153 -32.00 5.77 20.35
C ASP A 153 -32.63 4.43 19.94
N ILE A 154 -31.77 3.45 19.57
CA ILE A 154 -32.21 2.12 19.12
C ILE A 154 -31.94 1.14 20.26
N GLY A 155 -32.94 0.88 21.07
CA GLY A 155 -32.85 -0.03 22.20
C GLY A 155 -32.89 -1.52 21.84
N SER A 156 -33.43 -1.88 20.67
CA SER A 156 -33.54 -3.29 20.22
C SER A 156 -33.58 -3.39 18.71
N VAL A 157 -32.92 -4.39 18.16
CA VAL A 157 -32.90 -4.71 16.72
C VAL A 157 -33.38 -6.15 16.54
N GLY A 158 -34.38 -6.35 15.66
CA GLY A 158 -34.85 -7.68 15.24
C GLY A 158 -34.28 -8.03 13.87
N VAL A 159 -33.66 -9.23 13.76
CA VAL A 159 -33.16 -9.76 12.49
C VAL A 159 -34.06 -10.91 12.05
N ILE A 160 -34.71 -10.79 10.89
CA ILE A 160 -35.62 -11.79 10.34
C ILE A 160 -34.92 -12.48 9.16
N GLY A 161 -34.61 -13.78 9.34
CA GLY A 161 -33.94 -14.60 8.33
C GLY A 161 -32.43 -14.72 8.56
N ALA A 162 -31.81 -15.67 7.85
CA ALA A 162 -30.37 -15.93 7.88
C ALA A 162 -29.82 -16.13 6.46
N GLY A 163 -30.37 -15.43 5.49
CA GLY A 163 -29.94 -15.49 4.09
C GLY A 163 -28.66 -14.71 3.81
N LEU A 164 -28.20 -14.75 2.55
CA LEU A 164 -26.96 -14.10 2.10
C LEU A 164 -26.87 -12.61 2.41
N SER A 165 -27.98 -11.88 2.46
CA SER A 165 -27.98 -10.46 2.83
C SER A 165 -27.56 -10.18 4.27
N LEU A 166 -27.74 -11.12 5.19
CA LEU A 166 -27.46 -10.94 6.62
C LEU A 166 -26.03 -11.28 7.00
N ILE A 167 -25.33 -12.11 6.23
CA ILE A 167 -23.93 -12.45 6.51
C ILE A 167 -22.97 -11.27 6.21
N HIS A 168 -23.45 -10.20 5.59
CA HIS A 168 -22.69 -8.98 5.29
C HIS A 168 -23.00 -7.83 6.26
N ILE A 169 -23.88 -8.01 7.20
CA ILE A 169 -24.21 -7.06 8.26
C ILE A 169 -23.50 -7.47 9.54
#